data_cc2c3e3206a0bcafe1ab37249488e2e2
#
_entry.id   cc2c3e3206a0bcafe1ab37249488e2e2
#
_cell.length_a   1.000
_cell.length_b   1.000
_cell.length_c   1.000
_cell.angle_alpha   90.00
_cell.angle_beta   90.00
_cell.angle_gamma   90.00
#
_symmetry.space_group_name_H-M   'P 1'
#
loop_
_entity.id
_entity.type
_entity.pdbx_description
1 polymer ?
#
loop_
_entity_poly.entity_id
_entity_poly.type
_entity_poly.pdbx_seq_one_letter_code
_entity_poly.pdbx_strand_id
1 'polypeptide(L)'
;MKISTRRQVLALGGLAAFAAGYSETAGRMVGKLLGHDAPKHKTAGEAPAPEFRVDRQGKLEINTAQQVSYTTCLGCTTMCGVRVRIDRASGKVLRVSGNPYSPLSTDPHLPMKASVRDSFIAISALNGKGLDGRSTACGRGNAVAQQIDSPYRVLTPMKRVGARNSGQWE
;
A
#
# COMPACT_ATOMS: atom_id res chain seq x y z
N MET A 1 -38.92 3.45 37.68
CA MET A 1 -38.04 3.30 36.50
C MET A 1 -38.90 3.62 35.28
N LYS A 2 -38.72 4.80 34.60
CA LYS A 2 -39.56 5.17 33.46
C LYS A 2 -39.12 4.30 32.24
N ILE A 3 -40.08 3.61 31.67
CA ILE A 3 -39.89 2.80 30.47
C ILE A 3 -39.46 3.75 29.33
N SER A 4 -38.28 3.58 28.84
CA SER A 4 -37.75 4.36 27.69
C SER A 4 -38.57 4.06 26.43
N THR A 5 -38.88 5.08 25.67
CA THR A 5 -39.63 4.91 24.42
C THR A 5 -38.82 4.06 23.42
N ARG A 6 -39.51 3.33 22.52
CA ARG A 6 -38.88 2.54 21.45
C ARG A 6 -37.76 3.30 20.71
N ARG A 7 -37.99 4.62 20.47
CA ARG A 7 -37.00 5.50 19.83
C ARG A 7 -35.74 5.68 20.67
N GLN A 8 -35.86 5.81 21.99
CA GLN A 8 -34.71 5.94 22.90
C GLN A 8 -33.90 4.65 22.98
N VAL A 9 -34.56 3.49 22.97
CA VAL A 9 -33.89 2.18 22.96
C VAL A 9 -33.11 1.99 21.65
N LEU A 10 -33.70 2.33 20.50
CA LEU A 10 -33.04 2.24 19.21
C LEU A 10 -31.88 3.24 19.07
N ALA A 11 -32.04 4.46 19.58
CA ALA A 11 -30.98 5.48 19.56
C ALA A 11 -29.80 5.06 20.45
N LEU A 12 -30.05 4.56 21.68
CA LEU A 12 -29.02 4.09 22.58
C LEU A 12 -28.33 2.84 22.06
N GLY A 13 -29.09 1.89 21.49
CA GLY A 13 -28.55 0.68 20.87
C GLY A 13 -27.68 1.01 19.65
N GLY A 14 -28.11 1.94 18.81
CA GLY A 14 -27.34 2.44 17.66
C GLY A 14 -26.05 3.15 18.10
N LEU A 15 -26.13 4.00 19.14
CA LEU A 15 -24.96 4.68 19.69
C LEU A 15 -23.96 3.71 20.34
N ALA A 16 -24.46 2.69 21.05
CA ALA A 16 -23.62 1.65 21.63
C ALA A 16 -22.94 0.80 20.57
N ALA A 17 -23.65 0.41 19.50
CA ALA A 17 -23.07 -0.33 18.38
C ALA A 17 -22.02 0.51 17.62
N PHE A 18 -22.30 1.79 17.42
CA PHE A 18 -21.36 2.73 16.84
C PHE A 18 -20.11 2.90 17.72
N ALA A 19 -20.28 3.10 19.02
CA ALA A 19 -19.18 3.22 19.97
C ALA A 19 -18.35 1.93 20.05
N ALA A 20 -18.96 0.75 20.01
CA ALA A 20 -18.25 -0.52 19.95
C ALA A 20 -17.49 -0.71 18.64
N GLY A 21 -18.09 -0.35 17.49
CA GLY A 21 -17.44 -0.45 16.18
C GLY A 21 -16.26 0.51 16.00
N TYR A 22 -16.29 1.66 16.67
CA TYR A 22 -15.22 2.68 16.59
C TYR A 22 -14.32 2.75 17.82
N SER A 23 -14.55 1.90 18.82
CA SER A 23 -13.76 1.91 20.08
C SER A 23 -12.26 1.77 19.85
N GLU A 24 -11.87 0.93 18.91
CA GLU A 24 -10.45 0.72 18.55
C GLU A 24 -9.84 1.97 17.88
N THR A 25 -10.61 2.63 17.01
CA THR A 25 -10.17 3.87 16.34
C THR A 25 -10.09 5.02 17.34
N ALA A 26 -11.08 5.17 18.22
CA ALA A 26 -11.09 6.17 19.29
C ALA A 26 -9.94 5.92 20.28
N GLY A 27 -9.70 4.68 20.68
CA GLY A 27 -8.58 4.29 21.54
C GLY A 27 -7.22 4.63 20.92
N ARG A 28 -7.06 4.42 19.62
CA ARG A 28 -5.84 4.82 18.89
C ARG A 28 -5.64 6.33 18.83
N MET A 29 -6.72 7.09 18.63
CA MET A 29 -6.66 8.56 18.63
C MET A 29 -6.28 9.11 20.00
N VAL A 30 -6.90 8.61 21.07
CA VAL A 30 -6.59 8.99 22.44
C VAL A 30 -5.17 8.57 22.82
N GLY A 31 -4.75 7.36 22.47
CA GLY A 31 -3.39 6.89 22.68
C GLY A 31 -2.35 7.79 22.01
N LYS A 32 -2.63 8.23 20.78
CA LYS A 32 -1.74 9.14 20.05
C LYS A 32 -1.66 10.53 20.68
N LEU A 33 -2.78 11.05 21.18
CA LEU A 33 -2.83 12.31 21.94
C LEU A 33 -2.07 12.23 23.26
N LEU A 34 -2.04 11.06 23.90
CA LEU A 34 -1.31 10.79 25.14
C LEU A 34 0.16 10.40 24.91
N GLY A 35 0.66 10.48 23.67
CA GLY A 35 2.04 10.17 23.34
C GLY A 35 2.35 8.66 23.26
N HIS A 36 1.33 7.81 23.26
CA HIS A 36 1.53 6.38 23.02
C HIS A 36 1.62 6.11 21.51
N ASP A 37 2.66 5.42 21.10
CA ASP A 37 2.76 4.93 19.73
C ASP A 37 1.61 3.99 19.41
N ALA A 38 0.92 4.25 18.30
CA ALA A 38 -0.10 3.33 17.82
C ALA A 38 0.52 1.93 17.65
N PRO A 39 -0.15 0.86 18.10
CA PRO A 39 0.38 -0.48 17.95
C PRO A 39 0.67 -0.74 16.46
N LYS A 40 1.90 -1.14 16.16
CA LYS A 40 2.32 -1.47 14.79
C LYS A 40 1.41 -2.61 14.29
N HIS A 41 0.76 -2.40 13.17
CA HIS A 41 -0.15 -3.39 12.60
C HIS A 41 0.67 -4.64 12.22
N LYS A 42 0.45 -5.74 12.94
CA LYS A 42 1.20 -7.00 12.72
C LYS A 42 1.01 -7.60 11.32
N THR A 43 -0.08 -7.23 10.64
CA THR A 43 -0.42 -7.72 9.28
C THR A 43 0.26 -6.97 8.15
N ALA A 44 0.78 -5.77 8.40
CA ALA A 44 1.38 -4.93 7.36
C ALA A 44 2.91 -5.01 7.30
N GLY A 45 3.55 -5.72 8.24
CA GLY A 45 4.98 -5.68 8.40
C GLY A 45 5.48 -4.30 8.84
N GLU A 46 6.78 -4.12 8.94
CA GLU A 46 7.38 -2.83 9.18
C GLU A 46 7.36 -2.02 7.86
N ALA A 47 6.72 -0.85 7.89
CA ALA A 47 6.71 0.01 6.71
C ALA A 47 8.16 0.37 6.32
N PRO A 48 8.55 0.23 5.06
CA PRO A 48 9.90 0.59 4.64
C PRO A 48 10.13 2.09 4.88
N ALA A 49 11.36 2.47 5.19
CA ALA A 49 11.76 3.86 5.37
C ALA A 49 11.23 4.72 4.20
N PRO A 50 10.84 5.98 4.44
CA PRO A 50 10.36 6.86 3.38
C PRO A 50 11.38 6.96 2.24
N GLU A 51 10.90 7.03 1.02
CA GLU A 51 11.73 7.19 -0.16
C GLU A 51 12.30 8.59 -0.26
N PHE A 52 11.52 9.56 0.16
CA PHE A 52 11.90 10.97 0.21
C PHE A 52 11.16 11.65 1.36
N ARG A 53 11.68 12.77 1.76
CA ARG A 53 11.04 13.71 2.67
C ARG A 53 10.94 15.06 1.99
N VAL A 54 9.93 15.82 2.34
CA VAL A 54 9.80 17.22 1.94
C VAL A 54 9.77 18.03 3.22
N ASP A 55 10.71 18.94 3.36
CA ASP A 55 10.76 19.81 4.51
C ASP A 55 9.67 20.91 4.44
N ARG A 56 9.57 21.73 5.50
CA ARG A 56 8.58 22.82 5.56
C ARG A 56 8.78 23.89 4.48
N GLN A 57 9.97 23.98 3.91
CA GLN A 57 10.36 24.90 2.85
C GLN A 57 10.13 24.30 1.45
N GLY A 58 9.61 23.08 1.37
CA GLY A 58 9.36 22.39 0.11
C GLY A 58 10.60 21.76 -0.52
N LYS A 59 11.73 21.67 0.20
CA LYS A 59 12.94 21.02 -0.28
C LYS A 59 12.78 19.51 -0.22
N LEU A 60 13.11 18.84 -1.32
CA LEU A 60 13.06 17.40 -1.45
C LEU A 60 14.40 16.78 -0.98
N GLU A 61 14.31 15.86 -0.03
CA GLU A 61 15.42 15.02 0.42
C GLU A 61 15.17 13.58 0.03
N ILE A 62 15.97 13.06 -0.91
CA ILE A 62 15.84 11.69 -1.42
C ILE A 62 16.63 10.76 -0.52
N ASN A 63 16.03 9.60 -0.17
CA ASN A 63 16.70 8.55 0.57
C ASN A 63 17.66 7.79 -0.35
N THR A 64 18.95 8.07 -0.24
CA THR A 64 20.01 7.47 -1.07
C THR A 64 20.28 6.00 -0.75
N ALA A 65 19.82 5.47 0.38
CA ALA A 65 19.89 4.05 0.71
C ALA A 65 18.95 3.20 -0.16
N GLN A 66 18.04 3.84 -0.88
CA GLN A 66 17.09 3.17 -1.77
C GLN A 66 17.38 3.53 -3.23
N GLN A 67 17.02 2.60 -4.09
CA GLN A 67 17.03 2.78 -5.54
C GLN A 67 15.63 2.66 -6.08
N VAL A 68 15.31 3.45 -7.10
CA VAL A 68 14.08 3.34 -7.87
C VAL A 68 14.39 2.75 -9.24
N SER A 69 13.60 1.78 -9.62
CA SER A 69 13.62 1.19 -10.97
C SER A 69 12.21 1.22 -11.56
N TYR A 70 12.12 1.39 -12.85
CA TYR A 70 10.87 1.35 -13.58
C TYR A 70 10.80 0.07 -14.40
N THR A 71 9.65 -0.59 -14.38
CA THR A 71 9.43 -1.86 -15.08
C THR A 71 7.96 -2.03 -15.41
N THR A 72 7.60 -3.17 -15.96
CA THR A 72 6.23 -3.54 -16.30
C THR A 72 5.72 -4.62 -15.34
N CYS A 73 4.53 -4.44 -14.81
CA CYS A 73 3.84 -5.44 -14.03
C CYS A 73 3.28 -6.52 -14.97
N LEU A 74 3.65 -7.76 -14.75
CA LEU A 74 3.13 -8.92 -15.49
C LEU A 74 2.11 -9.73 -14.68
N GLY A 75 1.52 -9.14 -13.64
CA GLY A 75 0.49 -9.79 -12.81
C GLY A 75 -0.84 -10.03 -13.54
N CYS A 76 -1.05 -9.37 -14.68
CA CYS A 76 -2.17 -9.61 -15.60
C CYS A 76 -1.81 -9.11 -17.01
N THR A 77 -2.75 -9.25 -17.95
CA THR A 77 -2.57 -8.90 -19.37
C THR A 77 -2.49 -7.39 -19.64
N THR A 78 -2.81 -6.53 -18.67
CA THR A 78 -2.79 -5.06 -18.84
C THR A 78 -1.37 -4.50 -18.96
N MET A 79 -0.36 -5.17 -18.40
CA MET A 79 1.06 -4.78 -18.49
C MET A 79 1.34 -3.34 -18.03
N CYS A 80 0.71 -2.90 -16.93
CA CYS A 80 0.88 -1.55 -16.41
C CYS A 80 2.34 -1.26 -16.06
N GLY A 81 2.79 -0.06 -16.40
CA GLY A 81 4.09 0.44 -15.95
C GLY A 81 4.09 0.60 -14.43
N VAL A 82 5.09 0.05 -13.76
CA VAL A 82 5.26 0.14 -12.31
C VAL A 82 6.62 0.68 -11.95
N ARG A 83 6.68 1.22 -10.74
CA ARG A 83 7.85 1.79 -10.12
C ARG A 83 8.20 0.95 -8.91
N VAL A 84 9.41 0.46 -8.86
CA VAL A 84 9.92 -0.47 -7.86
C VAL A 84 10.94 0.24 -6.99
N ARG A 85 10.76 0.18 -5.68
CA ARG A 85 11.74 0.64 -4.69
C ARG A 85 12.55 -0.56 -4.21
N ILE A 86 13.85 -0.42 -4.21
CA ILE A 86 14.80 -1.47 -3.91
C ILE A 86 15.75 -0.95 -2.83
N ASP A 87 15.99 -1.72 -1.78
CA ASP A 87 17.05 -1.46 -0.83
C ASP A 87 18.40 -1.72 -1.50
N ARG A 88 19.29 -0.73 -1.50
CA ARG A 88 20.59 -0.84 -2.20
C ARG A 88 21.53 -1.85 -1.56
N ALA A 89 21.44 -1.99 -0.23
CA ALA A 89 22.37 -2.87 0.50
C ALA A 89 22.02 -4.34 0.31
N SER A 90 20.72 -4.68 0.38
CA SER A 90 20.25 -6.07 0.30
C SER A 90 19.74 -6.48 -1.08
N GLY A 91 19.48 -5.54 -1.99
CA GLY A 91 18.79 -5.80 -3.24
C GLY A 91 17.29 -6.14 -3.08
N LYS A 92 16.76 -6.06 -1.86
CA LYS A 92 15.39 -6.44 -1.56
C LYS A 92 14.39 -5.43 -2.13
N VAL A 93 13.34 -5.94 -2.76
CA VAL A 93 12.20 -5.12 -3.19
C VAL A 93 11.41 -4.67 -1.97
N LEU A 94 11.35 -3.36 -1.74
CA LEU A 94 10.67 -2.75 -0.61
C LEU A 94 9.21 -2.44 -0.92
N ARG A 95 8.93 -1.98 -2.13
CA ARG A 95 7.59 -1.59 -2.56
C ARG A 95 7.47 -1.51 -4.07
N VAL A 96 6.28 -1.83 -4.55
CA VAL A 96 5.86 -1.58 -5.94
C VAL A 96 4.74 -0.55 -5.92
N SER A 97 4.76 0.41 -6.84
CA SER A 97 3.74 1.46 -6.98
C SER A 97 3.55 1.80 -8.47
N GLY A 98 2.58 2.66 -8.78
CA GLY A 98 2.37 3.11 -10.14
C GLY A 98 3.55 3.93 -10.67
N ASN A 99 3.77 3.85 -11.96
CA ASN A 99 4.78 4.63 -12.67
C ASN A 99 4.16 5.93 -13.19
N PRO A 100 4.62 7.12 -12.73
CA PRO A 100 4.04 8.40 -13.14
C PRO A 100 4.28 8.74 -14.63
N TYR A 101 5.18 8.06 -15.29
CA TYR A 101 5.43 8.22 -16.73
C TYR A 101 4.58 7.28 -17.61
N SER A 102 3.81 6.37 -16.99
CA SER A 102 2.99 5.40 -17.71
C SER A 102 1.54 5.86 -17.79
N PRO A 103 0.96 5.94 -19.00
CA PRO A 103 -0.46 6.32 -19.17
C PRO A 103 -1.43 5.30 -18.56
N LEU A 104 -0.99 4.07 -18.34
CA LEU A 104 -1.78 3.05 -17.65
C LEU A 104 -1.77 3.18 -16.12
N SER A 105 -0.91 4.03 -15.58
CA SER A 105 -0.77 4.22 -14.13
C SER A 105 -1.15 5.63 -13.68
N THR A 106 -1.18 6.59 -14.59
CA THR A 106 -1.40 8.01 -14.27
C THR A 106 -2.01 8.73 -15.47
N ASP A 107 -3.07 9.51 -15.22
CA ASP A 107 -3.69 10.37 -16.21
C ASP A 107 -3.90 11.78 -15.62
N PRO A 108 -3.30 12.84 -16.21
CA PRO A 108 -2.28 12.80 -17.26
C PRO A 108 -0.93 12.27 -16.74
N HIS A 109 -0.25 11.47 -17.55
CA HIS A 109 1.08 10.96 -17.22
C HIS A 109 2.15 12.03 -17.43
N LEU A 110 3.27 11.87 -16.73
CA LEU A 110 4.40 12.77 -16.86
C LEU A 110 5.14 12.51 -18.18
N PRO A 111 5.60 13.56 -18.86
CA PRO A 111 6.49 13.41 -20.01
C PRO A 111 7.83 12.82 -19.56
N MET A 112 8.49 12.04 -20.41
CA MET A 112 9.78 11.40 -20.11
C MET A 112 10.89 12.39 -19.75
N LYS A 113 10.74 13.66 -20.12
CA LYS A 113 11.67 14.75 -19.77
C LYS A 113 11.40 15.38 -18.40
N ALA A 114 10.32 14.98 -17.72
CA ALA A 114 10.02 15.53 -16.39
C ALA A 114 11.13 15.23 -15.39
N SER A 115 11.36 16.17 -14.49
CA SER A 115 12.40 16.03 -13.49
C SER A 115 12.09 14.93 -12.49
N VAL A 116 13.13 14.42 -11.83
CA VAL A 116 12.96 13.45 -10.71
C VAL A 116 12.07 14.04 -9.62
N ARG A 117 12.20 15.35 -9.32
CA ARG A 117 11.35 16.04 -8.36
C ARG A 117 9.88 15.96 -8.76
N ASP A 118 9.55 16.23 -10.01
CA ASP A 118 8.16 16.18 -10.49
C ASP A 118 7.60 14.76 -10.40
N SER A 119 8.42 13.75 -10.67
CA SER A 119 8.00 12.35 -10.53
C SER A 119 7.65 11.98 -9.08
N PHE A 120 8.41 12.48 -8.09
CA PHE A 120 8.09 12.26 -6.69
C PHE A 120 6.84 13.02 -6.24
N ILE A 121 6.67 14.25 -6.71
CA ILE A 121 5.47 15.03 -6.41
C ILE A 121 4.23 14.36 -6.99
N ALA A 122 4.32 13.85 -8.22
CA ALA A 122 3.20 13.16 -8.88
C ALA A 122 2.70 11.91 -8.12
N ILE A 123 3.60 11.21 -7.41
CA ILE A 123 3.21 10.02 -6.59
C ILE A 123 2.86 10.38 -5.16
N SER A 124 3.03 11.63 -4.74
CA SER A 124 2.83 12.08 -3.36
C SER A 124 1.46 12.76 -3.18
N ALA A 125 1.09 12.97 -1.91
CA ALA A 125 -0.07 13.78 -1.56
C ALA A 125 0.09 15.28 -1.91
N LEU A 126 1.32 15.71 -2.24
CA LEU A 126 1.65 17.10 -2.54
C LEU A 126 1.32 17.53 -3.96
N ASN A 127 0.80 16.63 -4.80
CA ASN A 127 0.41 16.96 -6.16
C ASN A 127 -0.81 17.91 -6.27
N GLY A 128 -1.48 18.20 -5.14
CA GLY A 128 -2.65 19.07 -5.07
C GLY A 128 -3.95 18.49 -5.67
N LYS A 129 -3.89 17.28 -6.23
CA LYS A 129 -5.01 16.63 -6.93
C LYS A 129 -5.74 15.58 -6.07
N GLY A 130 -5.45 15.49 -4.79
CA GLY A 130 -6.01 14.48 -3.91
C GLY A 130 -5.64 13.05 -4.35
N LEU A 131 -6.63 12.20 -4.60
CA LEU A 131 -6.43 10.86 -5.17
C LEU A 131 -6.37 10.89 -6.71
N ASP A 132 -6.98 11.88 -7.33
CA ASP A 132 -6.98 12.03 -8.79
C ASP A 132 -5.61 12.46 -9.29
N GLY A 133 -5.18 11.91 -10.41
CA GLY A 133 -3.89 12.19 -11.02
C GLY A 133 -2.68 11.68 -10.24
N ARG A 134 -2.88 10.87 -9.20
CA ARG A 134 -1.78 10.13 -8.57
C ARG A 134 -1.42 8.93 -9.40
N SER A 135 -0.12 8.67 -9.45
CA SER A 135 0.38 7.43 -10.03
C SER A 135 0.03 6.25 -9.13
N THR A 136 -0.77 5.32 -9.62
CA THR A 136 -1.26 4.17 -8.85
C THR A 136 -0.97 2.86 -9.57
N ALA A 137 -0.81 1.81 -8.81
CA ALA A 137 -0.93 0.43 -9.28
C ALA A 137 -2.12 -0.22 -8.58
N CYS A 138 -2.78 -1.16 -9.23
CA CYS A 138 -3.87 -1.92 -8.60
C CYS A 138 -3.34 -2.76 -7.43
N GLY A 139 -4.26 -3.32 -6.60
CA GLY A 139 -3.88 -4.14 -5.46
C GLY A 139 -2.96 -5.32 -5.83
N ARG A 140 -3.18 -5.97 -6.97
CA ARG A 140 -2.31 -7.04 -7.47
C ARG A 140 -0.90 -6.51 -7.81
N GLY A 141 -0.81 -5.39 -8.53
CA GLY A 141 0.47 -4.77 -8.87
C GLY A 141 1.26 -4.32 -7.63
N ASN A 142 0.59 -3.76 -6.63
CA ASN A 142 1.24 -3.42 -5.36
C ASN A 142 1.73 -4.65 -4.57
N ALA A 143 1.03 -5.78 -4.67
CA ALA A 143 1.33 -7.01 -3.95
C ALA A 143 2.28 -7.95 -4.70
N VAL A 144 2.69 -7.63 -5.94
CA VAL A 144 3.48 -8.54 -6.79
C VAL A 144 4.82 -8.94 -6.15
N ALA A 145 5.41 -8.06 -5.34
CA ALA A 145 6.63 -8.36 -4.60
C ALA A 145 6.48 -9.53 -3.61
N GLN A 146 5.28 -9.74 -3.08
CA GLN A 146 5.00 -10.85 -2.15
C GLN A 146 5.06 -12.22 -2.83
N GLN A 147 4.96 -12.28 -4.15
CA GLN A 147 5.11 -13.53 -4.91
C GLN A 147 6.55 -14.05 -4.90
N ILE A 148 7.53 -13.18 -4.67
CA ILE A 148 8.95 -13.57 -4.63
C ILE A 148 9.20 -14.51 -3.45
N ASP A 149 8.66 -14.16 -2.29
CA ASP A 149 8.86 -14.88 -1.03
C ASP A 149 7.66 -15.79 -0.68
N SER A 150 6.76 -16.06 -1.63
CA SER A 150 5.59 -16.90 -1.39
C SER A 150 5.99 -18.36 -1.11
N PRO A 151 5.57 -18.95 0.02
CA PRO A 151 5.85 -20.35 0.33
C PRO A 151 5.14 -21.31 -0.64
N TYR A 152 4.15 -20.82 -1.37
CA TYR A 152 3.39 -21.61 -2.37
C TYR A 152 3.95 -21.45 -3.79
N ARG A 153 5.09 -20.77 -3.93
CA ARG A 153 5.70 -20.59 -5.25
C ARG A 153 6.29 -21.90 -5.72
N VAL A 154 5.87 -22.36 -6.89
CA VAL A 154 6.45 -23.52 -7.56
C VAL A 154 7.80 -23.12 -8.13
N LEU A 155 8.88 -23.75 -7.65
CA LEU A 155 10.24 -23.45 -8.06
C LEU A 155 10.82 -24.44 -9.05
N THR A 156 10.22 -25.65 -9.15
CA THR A 156 10.64 -26.72 -10.04
C THR A 156 9.43 -27.26 -10.81
N PRO A 157 9.61 -27.79 -12.02
CA PRO A 157 8.55 -28.52 -12.69
C PRO A 157 8.03 -29.64 -11.79
N MET A 158 6.71 -29.77 -11.69
CA MET A 158 6.06 -30.75 -10.85
C MET A 158 5.09 -31.59 -11.69
N LYS A 159 5.11 -32.92 -11.51
CA LYS A 159 4.19 -33.85 -12.12
C LYS A 159 3.19 -34.34 -11.08
N ARG A 160 1.91 -34.31 -11.40
CA ARG A 160 0.92 -34.91 -10.51
C ARG A 160 0.99 -36.44 -10.59
N VAL A 161 1.20 -37.07 -9.43
CA VAL A 161 1.31 -38.52 -9.28
C VAL A 161 0.07 -39.16 -8.62
N GLY A 162 -0.73 -38.35 -7.92
CA GLY A 162 -1.94 -38.80 -7.27
C GLY A 162 -3.23 -38.52 -8.06
N ALA A 163 -4.36 -38.96 -7.53
CA ALA A 163 -5.68 -38.65 -8.05
C ALA A 163 -5.92 -37.13 -8.10
N ARG A 164 -6.88 -36.65 -8.91
CA ARG A 164 -7.24 -35.25 -8.94
C ARG A 164 -7.67 -34.78 -7.53
N ASN A 165 -7.16 -33.64 -7.06
CA ASN A 165 -7.38 -33.06 -5.75
C ASN A 165 -6.69 -33.79 -4.58
N SER A 166 -5.84 -34.77 -4.79
CA SER A 166 -5.08 -35.43 -3.71
C SER A 166 -3.92 -34.57 -3.18
N GLY A 167 -3.50 -33.53 -3.91
CA GLY A 167 -2.34 -32.74 -3.57
C GLY A 167 -0.99 -33.45 -3.67
N GLN A 168 -0.95 -34.62 -4.33
CA GLN A 168 0.28 -35.42 -4.49
C GLN A 168 1.01 -35.03 -5.77
N TRP A 169 2.20 -34.49 -5.61
CA TRP A 169 3.07 -34.00 -6.68
C TRP A 169 4.50 -34.55 -6.49
N GLU A 170 5.19 -34.75 -7.57
CA GLU A 170 6.57 -35.20 -7.66
C GLU A 170 7.42 -34.21 -8.46
#